data_04f3e550c94c11e46b019af65e595a8c
#
_entry.id   04f3e550c94c11e46b019af65e595a8c
#
_cell.length_a   1.000
_cell.length_b   1.000
_cell.length_c   1.000
_cell.angle_alpha   90.00
_cell.angle_beta   90.00
_cell.angle_gamma   90.00
#
_symmetry.space_group_name_H-M   'P 1'
#
loop_
_entity.id
_entity.type
_entity.pdbx_description
1 polymer ?
#
loop_
_entity_poly.entity_id
_entity_poly.type
_entity_poly.pdbx_seq_one_letter_code
_entity_poly.pdbx_strand_id
1 'polypeptide(L)'
;MMNPAYRSVTIFTTGPPAASAKRMVEHPLVATVIPVWQEVDHLERCLASFIAQDWPADRHLIQVVDGGSSDGTRDIVTRLAAESEAAGGPRVVLLDNPDRFVPHARNQSLASLPDEVELVLEMIGHVWVPVNHLSQRVADLLDLESESKKEGRRLAGIGTLVRESDENLGLVGRWVEATLQNPLASGRGQFAQFRGRERTHVPPFTLYRRGALDEVGGWDERFITTQDSELNHRLERSGWELWRSDVSYCRMAKRTTMGGWLKFGHRYGFWRMKHLRLAPSRASLLEFLPWIGLLTTLFLCCTGLKFTGLGLTDVPIWLIPPLTYAVVLTLHGLFESVTRQQPSLMIGMPLMLFLLHVTFSIGLLDGLIRKGRAPKDRVN
;
A
#
# COMPACT_ATOMS: atom_id res chain seq x y z
N MET A 1 53.17 -78.07 0.86
CA MET A 1 51.72 -78.21 0.81
C MET A 1 51.07 -77.05 1.51
N MET A 2 50.15 -76.39 0.83
CA MET A 2 49.19 -75.40 1.29
C MET A 2 49.72 -73.99 1.62
N ASN A 3 49.40 -73.14 0.72
CA ASN A 3 49.39 -71.69 0.78
C ASN A 3 48.09 -71.15 1.42
N PRO A 4 48.06 -70.21 2.27
CA PRO A 4 46.86 -69.35 2.34
C PRO A 4 47.14 -67.93 1.94
N ALA A 5 46.23 -67.44 1.08
CA ALA A 5 46.19 -66.13 0.49
C ALA A 5 45.97 -65.05 1.52
N TYR A 6 46.79 -63.99 1.45
CA TYR A 6 46.51 -62.70 2.10
C TYR A 6 45.49 -61.92 1.26
N ARG A 7 44.29 -61.68 1.83
CA ARG A 7 43.35 -60.67 1.34
C ARG A 7 43.75 -59.30 1.90
N SER A 8 44.17 -58.42 1.04
CA SER A 8 44.34 -57.01 1.36
C SER A 8 42.97 -56.32 1.55
N VAL A 9 42.71 -55.81 2.74
CA VAL A 9 41.54 -54.97 3.05
C VAL A 9 41.92 -53.52 2.74
N THR A 10 41.33 -52.97 1.68
CA THR A 10 41.43 -51.55 1.35
C THR A 10 40.47 -50.79 2.26
N ILE A 11 41.02 -50.03 3.22
CA ILE A 11 40.26 -49.13 4.08
C ILE A 11 40.02 -47.86 3.26
N PHE A 12 38.76 -47.64 2.84
CA PHE A 12 38.31 -46.35 2.33
C PHE A 12 38.17 -45.42 3.51
N THR A 13 39.09 -44.46 3.68
CA THR A 13 38.93 -43.33 4.55
C THR A 13 37.97 -42.33 3.86
N THR A 14 36.73 -42.34 4.29
CA THR A 14 35.80 -41.24 3.96
C THR A 14 36.24 -40.00 4.72
N GLY A 15 36.85 -39.07 3.99
CA GLY A 15 37.09 -37.70 4.51
C GLY A 15 35.76 -37.05 4.93
N PRO A 16 35.77 -36.11 5.88
CA PRO A 16 34.57 -35.42 6.30
C PRO A 16 33.89 -34.76 5.08
N PRO A 17 32.55 -34.75 5.03
CA PRO A 17 31.85 -34.08 3.93
C PRO A 17 32.30 -32.63 3.88
N ALA A 18 32.68 -32.17 2.68
CA ALA A 18 33.00 -30.78 2.42
C ALA A 18 31.90 -29.91 2.99
N ALA A 19 32.27 -29.07 3.96
CA ALA A 19 31.37 -28.07 4.50
C ALA A 19 30.75 -27.33 3.31
N SER A 20 29.44 -27.43 3.16
CA SER A 20 28.63 -26.66 2.24
C SER A 20 29.08 -25.21 2.40
N ALA A 21 29.76 -24.67 1.38
CA ALA A 21 30.10 -23.26 1.33
C ALA A 21 28.75 -22.52 1.43
N LYS A 22 28.47 -21.94 2.59
CA LYS A 22 27.37 -21.01 2.81
C LYS A 22 27.54 -19.96 1.71
N ARG A 23 26.70 -20.01 0.67
CA ARG A 23 26.57 -18.96 -0.34
C ARG A 23 26.42 -17.69 0.47
N MET A 24 27.41 -16.82 0.47
CA MET A 24 27.25 -15.48 1.06
C MET A 24 26.06 -14.87 0.37
N VAL A 25 24.98 -14.66 1.11
CA VAL A 25 23.83 -13.96 0.60
C VAL A 25 24.29 -12.54 0.36
N GLU A 26 24.52 -12.21 -0.90
CA GLU A 26 24.90 -10.87 -1.31
C GLU A 26 23.68 -9.98 -0.99
N HIS A 27 23.85 -9.09 0.00
CA HIS A 27 22.78 -8.19 0.41
C HIS A 27 22.69 -7.05 -0.62
N PRO A 28 21.60 -6.95 -1.42
CA PRO A 28 21.42 -5.85 -2.35
C PRO A 28 21.38 -4.52 -1.60
N LEU A 29 21.89 -3.46 -2.23
CA LEU A 29 21.74 -2.12 -1.69
C LEU A 29 20.28 -1.66 -1.87
N VAL A 30 19.63 -1.35 -0.75
CA VAL A 30 18.24 -0.91 -0.68
C VAL A 30 18.17 0.57 -0.35
N ALA A 31 17.42 1.33 -1.13
CA ALA A 31 17.04 2.70 -0.79
C ALA A 31 15.59 2.74 -0.28
N THR A 32 15.39 3.20 0.96
CA THR A 32 14.06 3.53 1.48
C THR A 32 13.77 5.00 1.23
N VAL A 33 12.70 5.28 0.48
CA VAL A 33 12.31 6.64 0.06
C VAL A 33 11.07 7.07 0.83
N ILE A 34 11.19 8.16 1.60
CA ILE A 34 10.15 8.66 2.51
C ILE A 34 9.83 10.13 2.19
N PRO A 35 8.86 10.40 1.30
CA PRO A 35 8.31 11.74 1.13
C PRO A 35 7.64 12.21 2.41
N VAL A 36 7.94 13.45 2.84
CA VAL A 36 7.37 14.05 4.04
C VAL A 36 6.92 15.48 3.78
N TRP A 37 5.88 15.90 4.48
CA TRP A 37 5.43 17.29 4.58
C TRP A 37 4.54 17.47 5.80
N GLN A 38 5.02 18.24 6.81
CA GLN A 38 4.32 18.48 8.08
C GLN A 38 3.99 17.14 8.79
N GLU A 39 5.02 16.37 9.11
CA GLU A 39 4.91 15.00 9.68
C GLU A 39 5.51 14.91 11.09
N VAL A 40 5.61 16.04 11.82
CA VAL A 40 6.24 16.08 13.16
C VAL A 40 5.67 15.07 14.14
N ASP A 41 4.37 14.77 14.05
CA ASP A 41 3.68 13.88 14.99
C ASP A 41 4.07 12.39 14.83
N HIS A 42 4.50 11.97 13.63
CA HIS A 42 4.71 10.56 13.32
C HIS A 42 6.09 10.22 12.79
N LEU A 43 6.82 11.21 12.25
CA LEU A 43 8.07 10.96 11.54
C LEU A 43 9.17 10.35 12.42
N GLU A 44 9.26 10.72 13.69
CA GLU A 44 10.24 10.14 14.60
C GLU A 44 10.10 8.63 14.70
N ARG A 45 8.90 8.15 14.95
CA ARG A 45 8.59 6.72 15.01
C ARG A 45 8.83 6.02 13.67
N CYS A 46 8.42 6.67 12.57
CA CYS A 46 8.64 6.17 11.23
C CYS A 46 10.13 5.95 10.96
N LEU A 47 10.92 7.00 11.04
CA LEU A 47 12.33 6.99 10.70
C LEU A 47 13.13 6.07 11.62
N ALA A 48 12.86 6.08 12.93
CA ALA A 48 13.48 5.17 13.89
C ALA A 48 13.24 3.70 13.53
N SER A 49 12.03 3.34 13.05
CA SER A 49 11.72 1.97 12.63
C SER A 49 12.51 1.50 11.42
N PHE A 50 12.89 2.41 10.50
CA PHE A 50 13.75 2.10 9.35
C PHE A 50 15.23 2.12 9.70
N ILE A 51 15.67 2.96 10.62
CA ILE A 51 17.05 2.95 11.12
C ILE A 51 17.34 1.63 11.86
N ALA A 52 16.39 1.10 12.61
CA ALA A 52 16.53 -0.09 13.43
C ALA A 52 16.34 -1.42 12.68
N GLN A 53 16.38 -1.43 11.34
CA GLN A 53 16.20 -2.66 10.57
C GLN A 53 17.36 -3.64 10.77
N ASP A 54 17.05 -4.95 10.74
CA ASP A 54 18.02 -6.06 10.76
C ASP A 54 18.72 -6.26 9.39
N TRP A 55 19.14 -5.17 8.77
CA TRP A 55 19.81 -5.14 7.46
C TRP A 55 21.18 -4.48 7.61
N PRO A 56 22.22 -4.92 6.87
CA PRO A 56 23.53 -4.30 6.97
C PRO A 56 23.46 -2.79 6.73
N ALA A 57 24.03 -2.00 7.63
CA ALA A 57 23.94 -0.54 7.60
C ALA A 57 24.51 0.08 6.31
N ASP A 58 25.61 -0.52 5.80
CA ASP A 58 26.24 -0.14 4.53
C ASP A 58 25.45 -0.56 3.28
N ARG A 59 24.39 -1.35 3.46
CA ARG A 59 23.46 -1.81 2.41
C ARG A 59 22.09 -1.21 2.52
N HIS A 60 21.90 -0.18 3.35
CA HIS A 60 20.65 0.53 3.53
C HIS A 60 20.86 2.04 3.44
N LEU A 61 20.27 2.68 2.46
CA LEU A 61 20.19 4.13 2.31
C LEU A 61 18.76 4.59 2.61
N ILE A 62 18.59 5.56 3.50
CA ILE A 62 17.30 6.15 3.80
C ILE A 62 17.29 7.59 3.25
N GLN A 63 16.40 7.89 2.31
CA GLN A 63 16.20 9.24 1.78
C GLN A 63 14.85 9.78 2.27
N VAL A 64 14.91 10.80 3.11
CA VAL A 64 13.75 11.59 3.52
C VAL A 64 13.66 12.81 2.60
N VAL A 65 12.55 12.96 1.88
CA VAL A 65 12.39 14.00 0.86
C VAL A 65 11.30 14.97 1.31
N ASP A 66 11.74 16.13 1.81
CA ASP A 66 10.88 17.09 2.50
C ASP A 66 10.26 18.15 1.57
N GLY A 67 8.95 18.27 1.62
CA GLY A 67 8.14 19.21 0.84
C GLY A 67 8.14 20.65 1.37
N GLY A 68 9.14 21.07 2.13
CA GLY A 68 9.22 22.39 2.76
C GLY A 68 8.42 22.47 4.06
N SER A 69 8.63 21.51 4.95
CA SER A 69 8.01 21.49 6.28
C SER A 69 8.51 22.62 7.18
N SER A 70 7.64 23.13 8.04
CA SER A 70 7.89 24.22 8.99
C SER A 70 7.49 23.91 10.43
N ASP A 71 7.10 22.65 10.69
CA ASP A 71 6.54 22.18 11.97
C ASP A 71 7.57 21.49 12.89
N GLY A 72 8.85 21.40 12.49
CA GLY A 72 9.90 20.63 13.19
C GLY A 72 10.23 19.28 12.55
N THR A 73 9.52 18.89 11.48
CA THR A 73 9.80 17.64 10.71
C THR A 73 11.27 17.53 10.33
N ARG A 74 11.88 18.62 9.82
CA ARG A 74 13.28 18.66 9.37
C ARG A 74 14.28 18.45 10.50
N ASP A 75 13.98 19.00 11.67
CA ASP A 75 14.83 18.88 12.86
C ASP A 75 14.88 17.43 13.35
N ILE A 76 13.77 16.71 13.30
CA ILE A 76 13.69 15.28 13.58
C ILE A 76 14.62 14.50 12.65
N VAL A 77 14.55 14.75 11.32
CA VAL A 77 15.41 14.07 10.35
C VAL A 77 16.88 14.34 10.63
N THR A 78 17.25 15.60 10.83
CA THR A 78 18.64 16.00 11.07
C THR A 78 19.20 15.34 12.33
N ARG A 79 18.42 15.33 13.41
CA ARG A 79 18.80 14.69 14.68
C ARG A 79 18.98 13.19 14.50
N LEU A 80 17.99 12.49 13.95
CA LEU A 80 18.04 11.03 13.78
C LEU A 80 19.11 10.59 12.77
N ALA A 81 19.42 11.40 11.76
CA ALA A 81 20.53 11.15 10.84
C ALA A 81 21.89 11.17 11.57
N ALA A 82 22.12 12.19 12.41
CA ALA A 82 23.34 12.30 13.21
C ALA A 82 23.46 11.16 14.26
N GLU A 83 22.35 10.80 14.91
CA GLU A 83 22.31 9.68 15.86
C GLU A 83 22.61 8.33 15.15
N SER A 84 22.04 8.10 13.96
CA SER A 84 22.30 6.89 13.16
C SER A 84 23.76 6.80 12.75
N GLU A 85 24.35 7.89 12.26
CA GLU A 85 25.76 7.94 11.86
C GLU A 85 26.69 7.66 13.06
N ALA A 86 26.44 8.31 14.20
CA ALA A 86 27.23 8.10 15.43
C ALA A 86 27.15 6.66 15.95
N ALA A 87 26.02 5.97 15.72
CA ALA A 87 25.82 4.58 16.10
C ALA A 87 26.33 3.57 15.05
N GLY A 88 26.88 4.01 13.91
CA GLY A 88 27.24 3.13 12.80
C GLY A 88 26.03 2.52 12.08
N GLY A 89 24.87 3.16 12.17
CA GLY A 89 23.63 2.77 11.51
C GLY A 89 23.59 3.15 10.02
N PRO A 90 22.44 2.91 9.34
CA PRO A 90 22.28 3.24 7.94
C PRO A 90 22.37 4.75 7.68
N ARG A 91 22.85 5.09 6.49
CA ARG A 91 22.94 6.49 6.06
C ARG A 91 21.55 7.08 5.85
N VAL A 92 21.25 8.18 6.53
CA VAL A 92 20.02 8.96 6.37
C VAL A 92 20.35 10.27 5.67
N VAL A 93 19.63 10.59 4.60
CA VAL A 93 19.81 11.81 3.80
C VAL A 93 18.51 12.59 3.75
N LEU A 94 18.57 13.88 4.05
CA LEU A 94 17.46 14.81 3.88
C LEU A 94 17.61 15.53 2.53
N LEU A 95 16.57 15.45 1.69
CA LEU A 95 16.48 16.11 0.40
C LEU A 95 15.35 17.14 0.41
N ASP A 96 15.53 18.24 -0.29
CA ASP A 96 14.48 19.26 -0.47
C ASP A 96 13.60 18.93 -1.68
N ASN A 97 12.29 18.97 -1.52
CA ASN A 97 11.29 18.87 -2.60
C ASN A 97 10.53 20.18 -2.75
N PRO A 98 10.98 21.11 -3.61
CA PRO A 98 10.31 22.39 -3.79
C PRO A 98 8.89 22.26 -4.36
N ASP A 99 8.62 21.19 -5.08
CA ASP A 99 7.30 20.90 -5.67
C ASP A 99 6.30 20.31 -4.65
N ARG A 100 6.75 19.92 -3.46
CA ARG A 100 5.97 19.45 -2.31
C ARG A 100 5.24 18.11 -2.48
N PHE A 101 4.97 17.65 -3.69
CA PHE A 101 4.15 16.45 -3.92
C PHE A 101 4.95 15.16 -3.98
N VAL A 102 4.31 14.06 -3.59
CA VAL A 102 4.92 12.73 -3.48
C VAL A 102 5.58 12.24 -4.78
N PRO A 103 4.97 12.32 -5.98
CA PRO A 103 5.63 11.85 -7.20
C PRO A 103 6.92 12.63 -7.51
N HIS A 104 6.94 13.95 -7.28
CA HIS A 104 8.16 14.76 -7.45
C HIS A 104 9.26 14.32 -6.47
N ALA A 105 8.90 14.13 -5.18
CA ALA A 105 9.82 13.63 -4.17
C ALA A 105 10.44 12.28 -4.57
N ARG A 106 9.61 11.35 -5.04
CA ARG A 106 10.05 10.01 -5.46
C ARG A 106 10.94 10.06 -6.71
N ASN A 107 10.61 10.88 -7.70
CA ASN A 107 11.44 11.05 -8.89
C ASN A 107 12.77 11.73 -8.56
N GLN A 108 12.76 12.75 -7.71
CA GLN A 108 13.98 13.41 -7.24
C GLN A 108 14.86 12.43 -6.46
N SER A 109 14.25 11.62 -5.61
CA SER A 109 14.96 10.55 -4.91
C SER A 109 15.58 9.59 -5.93
N LEU A 110 14.80 9.04 -6.86
CA LEU A 110 15.25 8.07 -7.86
C LEU A 110 16.43 8.62 -8.68
N ALA A 111 16.38 9.89 -9.09
CA ALA A 111 17.44 10.56 -9.84
C ALA A 111 18.73 10.79 -9.05
N SER A 112 18.63 10.84 -7.70
CA SER A 112 19.79 11.09 -6.80
C SER A 112 20.39 9.81 -6.21
N LEU A 113 19.79 8.63 -6.48
CA LEU A 113 20.29 7.36 -5.96
C LEU A 113 21.64 6.99 -6.60
N PRO A 114 22.59 6.46 -5.82
CA PRO A 114 23.78 5.80 -6.34
C PRO A 114 23.43 4.69 -7.34
N ASP A 115 24.31 4.45 -8.31
CA ASP A 115 24.06 3.44 -9.36
C ASP A 115 23.98 2.01 -8.80
N GLU A 116 24.63 1.77 -7.67
CA GLU A 116 24.66 0.48 -6.99
C GLU A 116 23.34 0.13 -6.28
N VAL A 117 22.40 1.06 -6.15
CA VAL A 117 21.08 0.78 -5.57
C VAL A 117 20.30 -0.12 -6.51
N GLU A 118 19.96 -1.30 -6.00
CA GLU A 118 19.21 -2.32 -6.75
C GLU A 118 17.70 -2.31 -6.46
N LEU A 119 17.35 -1.97 -5.21
CA LEU A 119 15.98 -2.01 -4.71
C LEU A 119 15.56 -0.66 -4.14
N VAL A 120 14.33 -0.27 -4.45
CA VAL A 120 13.72 0.97 -3.96
C VAL A 120 12.48 0.62 -3.17
N LEU A 121 12.49 0.90 -1.87
CA LEU A 121 11.35 0.73 -0.97
C LEU A 121 10.61 2.06 -0.85
N GLU A 122 9.39 2.12 -1.39
CA GLU A 122 8.54 3.30 -1.23
C GLU A 122 7.83 3.30 0.13
N MET A 123 7.91 4.42 0.85
CA MET A 123 7.25 4.62 2.14
C MET A 123 6.66 6.04 2.24
N ILE A 124 6.10 6.37 3.39
CA ILE A 124 5.59 7.71 3.73
C ILE A 124 5.88 8.01 5.21
N GLY A 125 5.88 9.29 5.60
CA GLY A 125 6.35 9.75 6.91
C GLY A 125 5.55 9.30 8.15
N HIS A 126 4.37 8.72 7.96
CA HIS A 126 3.51 8.25 9.06
C HIS A 126 3.26 6.72 9.01
N VAL A 127 4.29 5.97 8.57
CA VAL A 127 4.31 4.50 8.54
C VAL A 127 5.46 3.99 9.39
N TRP A 128 5.27 2.90 10.14
CA TRP A 128 6.32 2.20 10.88
C TRP A 128 6.22 0.70 10.67
N VAL A 129 7.33 0.03 10.86
CA VAL A 129 7.53 -1.36 10.47
C VAL A 129 8.24 -2.16 11.57
N PRO A 130 8.11 -3.50 11.60
CA PRO A 130 8.89 -4.34 12.50
C PRO A 130 10.38 -4.36 12.08
N VAL A 131 11.25 -4.70 13.02
CA VAL A 131 12.72 -4.70 12.86
C VAL A 131 13.19 -5.59 11.70
N ASN A 132 12.49 -6.67 11.41
CA ASN A 132 12.80 -7.63 10.35
C ASN A 132 12.04 -7.38 9.03
N HIS A 133 11.51 -6.17 8.85
CA HIS A 133 10.70 -5.86 7.67
C HIS A 133 11.53 -5.91 6.38
N LEU A 134 12.73 -5.34 6.42
CA LEU A 134 13.57 -5.24 5.23
C LEU A 134 14.15 -6.61 4.85
N SER A 135 14.71 -7.35 5.80
CA SER A 135 15.28 -8.67 5.57
C SER A 135 14.24 -9.66 5.03
N GLN A 136 13.05 -9.71 5.63
CA GLN A 136 11.98 -10.59 5.18
C GLN A 136 11.51 -10.24 3.76
N ARG A 137 11.33 -8.96 3.46
CA ARG A 137 10.82 -8.53 2.15
C ARG A 137 11.83 -8.71 1.03
N VAL A 138 13.11 -8.46 1.30
CA VAL A 138 14.16 -8.71 0.32
C VAL A 138 14.28 -10.21 0.03
N ALA A 139 14.28 -11.05 1.06
CA ALA A 139 14.32 -12.50 0.87
C ALA A 139 13.11 -12.99 0.05
N ASP A 140 11.92 -12.49 0.36
CA ASP A 140 10.68 -12.84 -0.32
C ASP A 140 10.66 -12.39 -1.79
N LEU A 141 11.16 -11.18 -2.08
CA LEU A 141 11.29 -10.66 -3.44
C LEU A 141 12.29 -11.49 -4.27
N LEU A 142 13.46 -11.82 -3.71
CA LEU A 142 14.48 -12.59 -4.41
C LEU A 142 14.02 -14.03 -4.71
N ASP A 143 13.30 -14.65 -3.78
CA ASP A 143 12.70 -15.96 -3.96
C ASP A 143 11.64 -15.95 -5.07
N LEU A 144 10.69 -15.03 -5.00
CA LEU A 144 9.65 -14.85 -6.03
C LEU A 144 10.26 -14.49 -7.41
N GLU A 145 11.32 -13.69 -7.43
CA GLU A 145 12.02 -13.37 -8.68
C GLU A 145 12.68 -14.63 -9.29
N SER A 146 13.27 -15.49 -8.45
CA SER A 146 13.86 -16.76 -8.91
C SER A 146 12.78 -17.67 -9.52
N GLU A 147 11.60 -17.73 -8.91
CA GLU A 147 10.44 -18.48 -9.44
C GLU A 147 9.96 -17.86 -10.77
N SER A 148 9.79 -16.56 -10.80
CA SER A 148 9.30 -15.81 -11.97
C SER A 148 10.24 -15.94 -13.17
N LYS A 149 11.56 -15.91 -12.96
CA LYS A 149 12.56 -16.09 -14.01
C LYS A 149 12.49 -17.48 -14.68
N LYS A 150 12.21 -18.53 -13.92
CA LYS A 150 12.03 -19.91 -14.46
C LYS A 150 10.84 -19.97 -15.42
N GLU A 151 9.85 -19.12 -15.23
CA GLU A 151 8.64 -19.04 -16.03
C GLU A 151 8.70 -17.93 -17.10
N GLY A 152 9.86 -17.30 -17.29
CA GLY A 152 10.06 -16.23 -18.27
C GLY A 152 9.34 -14.93 -17.90
N ARG A 153 8.98 -14.73 -16.62
CA ARG A 153 8.26 -13.54 -16.12
C ARG A 153 9.22 -12.53 -15.49
N ARG A 154 8.87 -11.26 -15.55
CA ARG A 154 9.66 -10.15 -15.01
C ARG A 154 8.97 -9.57 -13.78
N LEU A 155 9.60 -9.61 -12.62
CA LEU A 155 9.06 -9.07 -11.37
C LEU A 155 9.50 -7.62 -11.17
N ALA A 156 8.56 -6.67 -11.16
CA ALA A 156 8.83 -5.26 -10.87
C ALA A 156 8.97 -5.00 -9.38
N GLY A 157 8.16 -5.65 -8.55
CA GLY A 157 8.20 -5.42 -7.13
C GLY A 157 7.12 -6.18 -6.36
N ILE A 158 7.25 -6.12 -5.03
CA ILE A 158 6.36 -6.79 -4.09
C ILE A 158 5.88 -5.80 -3.02
N GLY A 159 4.56 -5.72 -2.82
CA GLY A 159 3.93 -4.93 -1.76
C GLY A 159 3.88 -5.68 -0.43
N THR A 160 3.47 -5.00 0.63
CA THR A 160 3.34 -5.57 1.98
C THR A 160 1.91 -5.46 2.51
N LEU A 161 1.62 -6.18 3.59
CA LEU A 161 0.35 -6.08 4.29
C LEU A 161 0.29 -4.78 5.11
N VAL A 162 -0.82 -4.05 5.00
CA VAL A 162 -1.09 -2.87 5.86
C VAL A 162 -2.00 -3.30 7.00
N ARG A 163 -1.46 -3.30 8.21
CA ARG A 163 -2.20 -3.63 9.44
C ARG A 163 -2.80 -2.39 10.08
N GLU A 164 -3.64 -2.64 11.05
CA GLU A 164 -4.19 -1.59 11.93
C GLU A 164 -3.07 -0.83 12.65
N SER A 165 -3.33 0.46 12.89
CA SER A 165 -2.48 1.24 13.79
C SER A 165 -2.54 0.65 15.21
N ASP A 166 -1.43 0.70 15.93
CA ASP A 166 -1.35 0.38 17.34
C ASP A 166 -1.47 1.63 18.23
N GLU A 167 -1.86 2.74 17.64
CA GLU A 167 -2.12 3.99 18.36
C GLU A 167 -3.44 3.92 19.11
N ASN A 168 -3.54 4.68 20.20
CA ASN A 168 -4.79 4.81 20.97
C ASN A 168 -5.76 5.73 20.23
N LEU A 169 -6.55 5.16 19.35
CA LEU A 169 -7.49 5.90 18.51
C LEU A 169 -8.77 6.26 19.24
N GLY A 170 -9.24 7.48 19.06
CA GLY A 170 -10.59 7.88 19.44
C GLY A 170 -11.68 7.12 18.65
N LEU A 171 -12.95 7.35 19.00
CA LEU A 171 -14.08 6.62 18.41
C LEU A 171 -14.11 6.66 16.88
N VAL A 172 -13.97 7.85 16.28
CA VAL A 172 -13.98 8.03 14.81
C VAL A 172 -12.77 7.35 14.18
N GLY A 173 -11.58 7.44 14.78
CA GLY A 173 -10.36 6.79 14.30
C GLY A 173 -10.53 5.27 14.22
N ARG A 174 -11.12 4.63 15.24
CA ARG A 174 -11.43 3.20 15.23
C ARG A 174 -12.42 2.81 14.12
N TRP A 175 -13.43 3.65 13.87
CA TRP A 175 -14.38 3.41 12.78
C TRP A 175 -13.71 3.52 11.41
N VAL A 176 -12.85 4.53 11.21
CA VAL A 176 -12.05 4.67 9.97
C VAL A 176 -11.18 3.44 9.75
N GLU A 177 -10.46 3.01 10.80
CA GLU A 177 -9.57 1.86 10.75
C GLU A 177 -10.29 0.59 10.30
N ALA A 178 -11.38 0.25 10.99
CA ALA A 178 -12.19 -0.92 10.66
C ALA A 178 -12.82 -0.82 9.27
N THR A 179 -13.30 0.37 8.88
CA THR A 179 -13.92 0.57 7.57
C THR A 179 -12.92 0.42 6.43
N LEU A 180 -11.69 0.93 6.56
CA LEU A 180 -10.66 0.81 5.51
C LEU A 180 -10.27 -0.66 5.22
N GLN A 181 -10.35 -1.53 6.22
CA GLN A 181 -10.08 -2.97 6.04
C GLN A 181 -11.29 -3.74 5.49
N ASN A 182 -12.47 -3.13 5.46
CA ASN A 182 -13.67 -3.77 4.93
C ASN A 182 -13.64 -3.83 3.40
N PRO A 183 -13.96 -4.98 2.77
CA PRO A 183 -13.99 -5.11 1.32
C PRO A 183 -14.90 -4.12 0.60
N LEU A 184 -15.97 -3.64 1.23
CA LEU A 184 -16.87 -2.63 0.66
C LEU A 184 -16.23 -1.24 0.57
N ALA A 185 -15.18 -0.96 1.36
CA ALA A 185 -14.45 0.31 1.31
C ALA A 185 -13.22 0.23 0.41
N SER A 186 -12.39 -0.80 0.58
CA SER A 186 -11.07 -0.89 -0.06
C SER A 186 -11.03 -1.86 -1.24
N GLY A 187 -12.06 -2.70 -1.41
CA GLY A 187 -12.04 -3.77 -2.40
C GLY A 187 -10.79 -4.64 -2.23
N ARG A 188 -10.01 -4.76 -3.30
CA ARG A 188 -8.68 -5.40 -3.31
C ARG A 188 -7.51 -4.40 -3.25
N GLY A 189 -7.78 -3.17 -2.81
CA GLY A 189 -6.81 -2.09 -2.75
C GLY A 189 -5.80 -2.22 -1.59
N GLN A 190 -5.18 -1.09 -1.28
CA GLN A 190 -4.06 -0.95 -0.33
C GLN A 190 -4.34 -1.53 1.08
N PHE A 191 -5.59 -1.45 1.56
CA PHE A 191 -5.93 -1.89 2.92
C PHE A 191 -6.57 -3.28 2.96
N ALA A 192 -6.69 -3.96 1.82
CA ALA A 192 -7.26 -5.29 1.76
C ALA A 192 -6.40 -6.28 2.54
N GLN A 193 -7.07 -7.11 3.35
CA GLN A 193 -6.40 -8.20 4.06
C GLN A 193 -6.28 -9.42 3.14
N PHE A 194 -5.14 -10.07 3.16
CA PHE A 194 -4.83 -11.24 2.35
C PHE A 194 -3.85 -12.17 3.09
N ARG A 195 -3.62 -13.36 2.57
CA ARG A 195 -2.64 -14.31 3.11
C ARG A 195 -1.77 -14.87 1.98
N GLY A 196 -0.50 -15.07 2.29
CA GLY A 196 0.49 -15.57 1.34
C GLY A 196 0.87 -14.54 0.29
N ARG A 197 1.40 -15.03 -0.82
CA ARG A 197 1.76 -14.24 -2.00
C ARG A 197 0.62 -14.23 -3.00
N GLU A 198 0.27 -13.07 -3.53
CA GLU A 198 -0.69 -12.97 -4.63
C GLU A 198 -0.30 -11.86 -5.62
N ARG A 199 -0.61 -12.09 -6.89
CA ARG A 199 -0.47 -11.06 -7.92
C ARG A 199 -1.50 -9.96 -7.71
N THR A 200 -1.08 -8.70 -7.85
CA THR A 200 -1.97 -7.56 -7.61
C THR A 200 -1.62 -6.39 -8.52
N HIS A 201 -2.61 -5.56 -8.79
CA HIS A 201 -2.42 -4.29 -9.51
C HIS A 201 -2.07 -3.13 -8.57
N VAL A 202 -2.23 -3.31 -7.27
CA VAL A 202 -2.06 -2.25 -6.26
C VAL A 202 -1.28 -2.84 -5.07
N PRO A 203 0.02 -3.11 -5.25
CA PRO A 203 0.87 -3.50 -4.13
C PRO A 203 1.07 -2.31 -3.18
N PRO A 204 0.75 -2.43 -1.89
CA PRO A 204 0.98 -1.34 -0.94
C PRO A 204 2.46 -1.25 -0.55
N PHE A 205 3.01 -0.04 -0.45
CA PHE A 205 4.38 0.20 0.03
C PHE A 205 5.39 -0.75 -0.61
N THR A 206 5.49 -0.64 -1.90
CA THR A 206 6.19 -1.61 -2.75
C THR A 206 7.70 -1.52 -2.60
N LEU A 207 8.33 -2.68 -2.49
CA LEU A 207 9.76 -2.86 -2.71
C LEU A 207 9.95 -3.15 -4.20
N TYR A 208 10.42 -2.15 -4.96
CA TYR A 208 10.62 -2.23 -6.40
C TYR A 208 12.04 -2.64 -6.78
N ARG A 209 12.18 -3.31 -7.91
CA ARG A 209 13.43 -3.33 -8.66
C ARG A 209 13.67 -1.95 -9.28
N ARG A 210 14.84 -1.33 -9.00
CA ARG A 210 15.19 -0.03 -9.58
C ARG A 210 15.10 -0.03 -11.10
N GLY A 211 15.64 -1.06 -11.78
CA GLY A 211 15.59 -1.16 -13.23
C GLY A 211 14.17 -1.18 -13.81
N ALA A 212 13.15 -1.64 -13.05
CA ALA A 212 11.76 -1.54 -13.47
C ALA A 212 11.25 -0.10 -13.44
N LEU A 213 11.63 0.67 -12.41
CA LEU A 213 11.28 2.10 -12.29
C LEU A 213 11.98 2.92 -13.39
N ASP A 214 13.25 2.67 -13.63
CA ASP A 214 14.05 3.36 -14.65
C ASP A 214 13.48 3.11 -16.05
N GLU A 215 13.09 1.87 -16.37
CA GLU A 215 12.51 1.50 -17.68
C GLU A 215 11.23 2.27 -18.00
N VAL A 216 10.39 2.54 -16.99
CA VAL A 216 9.13 3.28 -17.21
C VAL A 216 9.23 4.77 -16.91
N GLY A 217 10.41 5.27 -16.51
CA GLY A 217 10.66 6.69 -16.27
C GLY A 217 10.08 7.24 -14.98
N GLY A 218 10.00 6.41 -13.90
CA GLY A 218 9.54 6.83 -12.59
C GLY A 218 8.05 7.16 -12.52
N TRP A 219 7.66 8.04 -11.60
CA TRP A 219 6.27 8.43 -11.32
C TRP A 219 5.80 9.59 -12.20
N ASP A 220 4.54 9.53 -12.66
CA ASP A 220 3.92 10.63 -13.39
C ASP A 220 3.52 11.76 -12.41
N GLU A 221 4.21 12.88 -12.49
CA GLU A 221 4.05 14.03 -11.60
C GLU A 221 2.69 14.74 -11.72
N ARG A 222 1.93 14.44 -12.76
CA ARG A 222 0.56 14.95 -12.93
C ARG A 222 -0.42 14.31 -11.95
N PHE A 223 -0.08 13.15 -11.36
CA PHE A 223 -0.90 12.42 -10.41
C PHE A 223 -0.44 12.64 -8.97
N ILE A 224 -1.19 13.38 -8.18
CA ILE A 224 -0.87 13.63 -6.77
C ILE A 224 -1.42 12.54 -5.84
N THR A 225 -2.51 11.95 -6.22
CA THR A 225 -3.09 10.75 -5.59
C THR A 225 -3.28 9.72 -6.70
N THR A 226 -3.19 8.44 -6.41
CA THR A 226 -3.19 7.34 -7.40
C THR A 226 -1.96 7.30 -8.32
N GLN A 227 -0.88 8.01 -7.98
CA GLN A 227 0.38 7.99 -8.71
C GLN A 227 1.02 6.59 -8.76
N ASP A 228 0.88 5.82 -7.70
CA ASP A 228 1.25 4.41 -7.61
C ASP A 228 0.42 3.52 -8.54
N SER A 229 -0.88 3.74 -8.60
CA SER A 229 -1.76 2.99 -9.53
C SER A 229 -1.44 3.29 -11.00
N GLU A 230 -1.07 4.53 -11.32
CA GLU A 230 -0.64 4.94 -12.64
C GLU A 230 0.71 4.30 -13.01
N LEU A 231 1.71 4.39 -12.13
CA LEU A 231 3.01 3.73 -12.31
C LEU A 231 2.84 2.22 -12.52
N ASN A 232 2.07 1.56 -11.66
CA ASN A 232 1.82 0.14 -11.73
C ASN A 232 1.16 -0.27 -13.05
N HIS A 233 0.27 0.58 -13.59
CA HIS A 233 -0.32 0.34 -14.91
C HIS A 233 0.73 0.39 -16.03
N ARG A 234 1.67 1.35 -16.00
CA ARG A 234 2.78 1.41 -16.98
C ARG A 234 3.71 0.21 -16.86
N LEU A 235 4.09 -0.18 -15.64
CA LEU A 235 4.91 -1.37 -15.38
C LEU A 235 4.27 -2.63 -15.99
N GLU A 236 2.99 -2.86 -15.75
CA GLU A 236 2.29 -4.03 -16.30
C GLU A 236 2.19 -3.99 -17.84
N ARG A 237 1.99 -2.81 -18.43
CA ARG A 237 2.01 -2.66 -19.90
C ARG A 237 3.39 -2.92 -20.52
N SER A 238 4.45 -2.72 -19.76
CA SER A 238 5.83 -3.05 -20.14
C SER A 238 6.21 -4.50 -19.84
N GLY A 239 5.24 -5.33 -19.46
CA GLY A 239 5.42 -6.77 -19.20
C GLY A 239 5.98 -7.13 -17.84
N TRP A 240 5.97 -6.18 -16.89
CA TRP A 240 6.34 -6.45 -15.51
C TRP A 240 5.16 -6.96 -14.70
N GLU A 241 5.44 -7.85 -13.74
CA GLU A 241 4.47 -8.30 -12.74
C GLU A 241 4.65 -7.60 -11.41
N LEU A 242 3.52 -7.41 -10.74
CA LEU A 242 3.44 -6.83 -9.40
C LEU A 242 2.74 -7.80 -8.46
N TRP A 243 3.32 -7.99 -7.31
CA TRP A 243 2.85 -8.93 -6.30
C TRP A 243 2.71 -8.24 -4.95
N ARG A 244 2.03 -8.89 -4.02
CA ARG A 244 2.01 -8.53 -2.59
C ARG A 244 2.15 -9.79 -1.74
N SER A 245 2.69 -9.62 -0.52
CA SER A 245 2.98 -10.69 0.40
C SER A 245 2.75 -10.27 1.84
N ASP A 246 2.36 -11.21 2.68
CA ASP A 246 2.12 -11.02 4.11
C ASP A 246 3.30 -11.50 4.99
N VAL A 247 4.46 -11.79 4.40
CA VAL A 247 5.68 -12.20 5.15
C VAL A 247 6.11 -11.11 6.15
N SER A 248 5.78 -9.86 5.83
CA SER A 248 5.94 -8.72 6.73
C SER A 248 4.74 -7.78 6.61
N TYR A 249 4.73 -6.74 7.42
CA TYR A 249 3.64 -5.77 7.43
C TYR A 249 4.15 -4.36 7.75
N CYS A 250 3.33 -3.38 7.47
CA CYS A 250 3.49 -2.04 8.03
C CYS A 250 2.25 -1.62 8.81
N ARG A 251 2.43 -0.68 9.72
CA ARG A 251 1.36 0.05 10.41
C ARG A 251 1.40 1.50 9.96
N MET A 252 0.26 2.12 9.86
CA MET A 252 0.15 3.49 9.33
C MET A 252 -0.81 4.30 10.19
N ALA A 253 -0.43 5.52 10.58
CA ALA A 253 -1.35 6.48 11.13
C ALA A 253 -2.38 6.90 10.07
N LYS A 254 -3.65 6.84 10.44
CA LYS A 254 -4.76 7.14 9.55
C LYS A 254 -5.53 8.38 10.03
N ARG A 255 -6.50 8.80 9.24
CA ARG A 255 -7.35 9.94 9.58
C ARG A 255 -8.19 9.61 10.80
N THR A 256 -8.22 10.53 11.77
CA THR A 256 -8.93 10.34 13.05
C THR A 256 -10.18 11.22 13.15
N THR A 257 -10.46 12.05 12.12
CA THR A 257 -11.59 12.99 12.14
C THR A 257 -12.59 12.71 11.02
N MET A 258 -13.87 13.03 11.28
CA MET A 258 -14.95 12.91 10.29
C MET A 258 -14.68 13.80 9.05
N GLY A 259 -14.22 15.04 9.26
CA GLY A 259 -13.87 15.94 8.15
C GLY A 259 -12.74 15.42 7.28
N GLY A 260 -11.72 14.80 7.90
CA GLY A 260 -10.64 14.10 7.19
C GLY A 260 -11.13 12.91 6.36
N TRP A 261 -12.11 12.16 6.88
CA TRP A 261 -12.74 11.03 6.19
C TRP A 261 -13.50 11.47 4.94
N LEU A 262 -14.33 12.51 5.05
CA LEU A 262 -15.09 13.04 3.91
C LEU A 262 -14.16 13.57 2.82
N LYS A 263 -13.13 14.34 3.21
CA LYS A 263 -12.10 14.83 2.27
C LYS A 263 -11.36 13.68 1.59
N PHE A 264 -11.10 12.61 2.31
CA PHE A 264 -10.45 11.42 1.76
C PHE A 264 -11.30 10.77 0.66
N GLY A 265 -12.57 10.46 0.94
CA GLY A 265 -13.48 9.84 -0.02
C GLY A 265 -13.58 10.65 -1.32
N HIS A 266 -13.84 11.97 -1.20
CA HIS A 266 -13.94 12.86 -2.35
C HIS A 266 -12.63 12.93 -3.16
N ARG A 267 -11.48 13.13 -2.50
CA ARG A 267 -10.18 13.21 -3.16
C ARG A 267 -9.84 11.91 -3.88
N TYR A 268 -10.13 10.78 -3.24
CA TYR A 268 -9.88 9.46 -3.82
C TYR A 268 -10.72 9.23 -5.08
N GLY A 269 -12.03 9.55 -5.04
CA GLY A 269 -12.93 9.48 -6.19
C GLY A 269 -12.49 10.40 -7.33
N PHE A 270 -12.11 11.65 -7.02
CA PHE A 270 -11.64 12.60 -8.02
C PHE A 270 -10.42 12.07 -8.82
N TRP A 271 -9.38 11.63 -8.12
CA TRP A 271 -8.16 11.12 -8.75
C TRP A 271 -8.36 9.75 -9.38
N ARG A 272 -9.25 8.95 -8.83
CA ARG A 272 -9.63 7.66 -9.44
C ARG A 272 -10.24 7.88 -10.82
N MET A 273 -11.14 8.84 -10.98
CA MET A 273 -11.71 9.19 -12.29
C MET A 273 -10.63 9.68 -13.27
N LYS A 274 -9.65 10.48 -12.80
CA LYS A 274 -8.53 10.88 -13.66
C LYS A 274 -7.74 9.69 -14.16
N HIS A 275 -7.44 8.74 -13.28
CA HIS A 275 -6.75 7.50 -13.65
C HIS A 275 -7.58 6.64 -14.61
N LEU A 276 -8.87 6.47 -14.37
CA LEU A 276 -9.76 5.69 -15.24
C LEU A 276 -9.88 6.26 -16.65
N ARG A 277 -9.74 7.55 -16.82
CA ARG A 277 -9.71 8.17 -18.16
C ARG A 277 -8.46 7.81 -18.96
N LEU A 278 -7.35 7.50 -18.31
CA LEU A 278 -6.12 7.01 -18.96
C LEU A 278 -6.11 5.49 -19.09
N ALA A 279 -6.69 4.79 -18.13
CA ALA A 279 -6.71 3.34 -18.05
C ALA A 279 -8.13 2.79 -17.84
N PRO A 280 -9.04 2.88 -18.84
CA PRO A 280 -10.43 2.41 -18.70
C PRO A 280 -10.55 0.93 -18.34
N SER A 281 -9.60 0.10 -18.77
CA SER A 281 -9.54 -1.34 -18.44
C SER A 281 -9.37 -1.62 -16.93
N ARG A 282 -9.03 -0.61 -16.15
CA ARG A 282 -8.92 -0.69 -14.67
C ARG A 282 -10.22 -0.36 -13.94
N ALA A 283 -11.29 -0.03 -14.67
CA ALA A 283 -12.59 0.23 -14.06
C ALA A 283 -13.17 -1.05 -13.44
N SER A 284 -13.71 -0.91 -12.23
CA SER A 284 -14.49 -1.96 -11.58
C SER A 284 -15.96 -1.54 -11.51
N LEU A 285 -16.87 -2.44 -11.85
CA LEU A 285 -18.30 -2.17 -11.73
C LEU A 285 -18.70 -1.80 -10.30
N LEU A 286 -17.99 -2.37 -9.31
CA LEU A 286 -18.23 -2.10 -7.89
C LEU A 286 -18.02 -0.62 -7.53
N GLU A 287 -17.12 0.09 -8.21
CA GLU A 287 -16.88 1.52 -7.98
C GLU A 287 -18.08 2.40 -8.36
N PHE A 288 -18.92 1.90 -9.27
CA PHE A 288 -20.09 2.60 -9.77
C PHE A 288 -21.41 2.10 -9.17
N LEU A 289 -21.38 1.09 -8.29
CA LEU A 289 -22.60 0.55 -7.66
C LEU A 289 -23.45 1.62 -6.95
N PRO A 290 -22.89 2.62 -6.24
CA PRO A 290 -23.72 3.66 -5.64
C PRO A 290 -24.49 4.48 -6.67
N TRP A 291 -23.86 4.78 -7.82
CA TRP A 291 -24.53 5.46 -8.94
C TRP A 291 -25.59 4.57 -9.59
N ILE A 292 -25.27 3.31 -9.85
CA ILE A 292 -26.20 2.34 -10.41
C ILE A 292 -27.44 2.20 -9.50
N GLY A 293 -27.21 2.06 -8.19
CA GLY A 293 -28.28 1.96 -7.20
C GLY A 293 -29.17 3.21 -7.18
N LEU A 294 -28.56 4.40 -7.21
CA LEU A 294 -29.30 5.67 -7.26
C LEU A 294 -30.13 5.79 -8.53
N LEU A 295 -29.53 5.56 -9.69
CA LEU A 295 -30.23 5.65 -10.99
C LEU A 295 -31.37 4.62 -11.09
N THR A 296 -31.13 3.39 -10.62
CA THR A 296 -32.17 2.36 -10.55
C THR A 296 -33.33 2.79 -9.64
N THR A 297 -33.01 3.36 -8.47
CA THR A 297 -34.04 3.87 -7.55
C THR A 297 -34.87 4.97 -8.20
N LEU A 298 -34.23 5.94 -8.85
CA LEU A 298 -34.94 7.03 -9.57
C LEU A 298 -35.78 6.50 -10.71
N PHE A 299 -35.27 5.57 -11.51
CA PHE A 299 -36.02 4.94 -12.60
C PHE A 299 -37.25 4.22 -12.06
N LEU A 300 -37.10 3.39 -11.04
CA LEU A 300 -38.23 2.67 -10.44
C LEU A 300 -39.25 3.63 -9.80
N CYS A 301 -38.80 4.73 -9.22
CA CYS A 301 -39.73 5.77 -8.73
C CYS A 301 -40.60 6.35 -9.85
N CYS A 302 -39.99 6.61 -11.03
CA CYS A 302 -40.75 7.13 -12.18
C CYS A 302 -41.76 6.12 -12.75
N THR A 303 -41.57 4.81 -12.56
CA THR A 303 -42.52 3.80 -13.04
C THR A 303 -43.80 3.74 -12.22
N GLY A 304 -43.80 4.21 -10.98
CA GLY A 304 -44.91 4.10 -10.04
C GLY A 304 -45.30 2.66 -9.67
N LEU A 305 -44.45 1.68 -10.01
CA LEU A 305 -44.71 0.27 -9.72
C LEU A 305 -44.73 -0.02 -8.23
N LYS A 306 -45.63 -0.87 -7.80
CA LYS A 306 -45.78 -1.34 -6.43
C LYS A 306 -45.69 -2.86 -6.39
N PHE A 307 -45.10 -3.38 -5.33
CA PHE A 307 -45.09 -4.80 -5.05
C PHE A 307 -46.37 -5.18 -4.27
N THR A 308 -47.24 -6.00 -4.88
CA THR A 308 -48.43 -6.52 -4.25
C THR A 308 -48.24 -8.01 -3.98
N GLY A 309 -47.94 -8.38 -2.76
CA GLY A 309 -47.73 -9.77 -2.38
C GLY A 309 -47.39 -9.93 -0.89
N LEU A 310 -47.51 -11.14 -0.35
CA LEU A 310 -47.17 -11.50 1.04
C LEU A 310 -47.96 -10.77 2.14
N GLY A 311 -49.20 -10.24 1.82
CA GLY A 311 -50.02 -9.55 2.82
C GLY A 311 -49.47 -8.21 3.31
N LEU A 312 -48.44 -7.71 2.68
CA LEU A 312 -47.91 -6.35 2.90
C LEU A 312 -48.69 -5.36 2.05
N THR A 313 -49.11 -4.26 2.64
CA THR A 313 -49.70 -3.13 1.94
C THR A 313 -48.73 -2.63 0.88
N ASP A 314 -49.22 -2.28 -0.30
CA ASP A 314 -48.51 -1.75 -1.49
C ASP A 314 -47.15 -1.11 -1.25
N VAL A 315 -46.07 -1.89 -1.21
CA VAL A 315 -44.72 -1.38 -1.04
C VAL A 315 -44.20 -0.85 -2.38
N PRO A 316 -43.82 0.43 -2.49
CA PRO A 316 -43.24 0.96 -3.70
C PRO A 316 -41.92 0.22 -4.04
N ILE A 317 -41.81 -0.29 -5.28
CA ILE A 317 -40.65 -1.09 -5.72
C ILE A 317 -39.32 -0.25 -5.64
N TRP A 318 -39.40 1.07 -5.79
CA TRP A 318 -38.25 1.94 -5.70
C TRP A 318 -37.56 1.93 -4.32
N LEU A 319 -38.22 1.44 -3.26
CA LEU A 319 -37.61 1.26 -1.95
C LEU A 319 -36.64 0.06 -1.87
N ILE A 320 -36.75 -0.90 -2.81
CA ILE A 320 -35.94 -2.13 -2.77
C ILE A 320 -34.44 -1.83 -2.84
N PRO A 321 -33.89 -1.04 -3.80
CA PRO A 321 -32.46 -0.79 -3.86
C PRO A 321 -31.89 -0.10 -2.60
N PRO A 322 -32.48 1.00 -2.08
CA PRO A 322 -31.95 1.66 -0.88
C PRO A 322 -32.09 0.80 0.38
N LEU A 323 -33.17 0.02 0.53
CA LEU A 323 -33.32 -0.92 1.66
C LEU A 323 -32.29 -2.04 1.59
N THR A 324 -32.10 -2.66 0.43
CA THR A 324 -31.06 -3.68 0.23
C THR A 324 -29.68 -3.13 0.60
N TYR A 325 -29.35 -1.93 0.13
CA TYR A 325 -28.10 -1.27 0.48
C TYR A 325 -27.96 -1.05 2.00
N ALA A 326 -28.99 -0.52 2.65
CA ALA A 326 -29.00 -0.31 4.09
C ALA A 326 -28.82 -1.62 4.88
N VAL A 327 -29.51 -2.70 4.45
CA VAL A 327 -29.36 -4.04 5.06
C VAL A 327 -27.93 -4.55 4.90
N VAL A 328 -27.35 -4.46 3.70
CA VAL A 328 -25.94 -4.89 3.48
C VAL A 328 -24.98 -4.15 4.39
N LEU A 329 -25.08 -2.82 4.48
CA LEU A 329 -24.21 -2.03 5.37
C LEU A 329 -24.38 -2.41 6.85
N THR A 330 -25.64 -2.61 7.27
CA THR A 330 -25.96 -2.98 8.66
C THR A 330 -25.43 -4.37 9.01
N LEU A 331 -25.56 -5.34 8.11
CA LEU A 331 -25.00 -6.69 8.31
C LEU A 331 -23.48 -6.66 8.41
N HIS A 332 -22.80 -5.86 7.58
CA HIS A 332 -21.34 -5.65 7.71
C HIS A 332 -20.98 -5.00 9.04
N GLY A 333 -21.72 -3.98 9.47
CA GLY A 333 -21.50 -3.33 10.77
C GLY A 333 -21.70 -4.30 11.95
N LEU A 334 -22.73 -5.13 11.90
CA LEU A 334 -22.99 -6.16 12.91
C LEU A 334 -21.86 -7.21 12.94
N PHE A 335 -21.50 -7.73 11.78
CA PHE A 335 -20.42 -8.72 11.64
C PHE A 335 -19.10 -8.21 12.22
N GLU A 336 -18.67 -7.02 11.83
CA GLU A 336 -17.42 -6.43 12.31
C GLU A 336 -17.48 -6.06 13.80
N SER A 337 -18.66 -5.61 14.29
CA SER A 337 -18.89 -5.34 15.70
C SER A 337 -18.65 -6.58 16.58
N VAL A 338 -19.14 -7.74 16.13
CA VAL A 338 -18.96 -9.03 16.81
C VAL A 338 -17.53 -9.53 16.68
N THR A 339 -16.99 -9.55 15.46
CA THR A 339 -15.66 -10.09 15.17
C THR A 339 -14.55 -9.31 15.87
N ARG A 340 -14.67 -8.00 15.95
CA ARG A 340 -13.67 -7.11 16.60
C ARG A 340 -13.98 -6.84 18.07
N GLN A 341 -15.09 -7.34 18.59
CA GLN A 341 -15.56 -7.05 19.95
C GLN A 341 -15.69 -5.54 20.24
N GLN A 342 -16.16 -4.80 19.25
CA GLN A 342 -16.34 -3.34 19.29
C GLN A 342 -17.79 -2.96 18.97
N PRO A 343 -18.70 -2.88 19.97
CA PRO A 343 -20.12 -2.62 19.73
C PRO A 343 -20.43 -1.34 18.97
N SER A 344 -19.58 -0.32 19.07
CA SER A 344 -19.74 0.94 18.35
C SER A 344 -19.68 0.80 16.83
N LEU A 345 -19.08 -0.29 16.31
CA LEU A 345 -19.00 -0.56 14.87
C LEU A 345 -20.35 -0.92 14.25
N MET A 346 -21.30 -1.41 15.05
CA MET A 346 -22.66 -1.69 14.56
C MET A 346 -23.32 -0.45 13.93
N ILE A 347 -23.01 0.73 14.47
CA ILE A 347 -23.49 2.03 13.93
C ILE A 347 -22.38 2.71 13.12
N GLY A 348 -21.15 2.69 13.64
CA GLY A 348 -20.04 3.44 13.05
C GLY A 348 -19.66 2.96 11.63
N MET A 349 -19.60 1.65 11.41
CA MET A 349 -19.19 1.14 10.09
C MET A 349 -20.24 1.41 8.99
N PRO A 350 -21.54 1.15 9.16
CA PRO A 350 -22.54 1.54 8.16
C PRO A 350 -22.48 3.03 7.82
N LEU A 351 -22.34 3.88 8.83
CA LEU A 351 -22.21 5.32 8.64
C LEU A 351 -20.96 5.68 7.84
N MET A 352 -19.80 5.13 8.20
CA MET A 352 -18.53 5.43 7.53
C MET A 352 -18.49 4.90 6.09
N LEU A 353 -19.04 3.72 5.83
CA LEU A 353 -19.19 3.18 4.47
C LEU A 353 -20.13 4.05 3.63
N PHE A 354 -21.28 4.42 4.17
CA PHE A 354 -22.22 5.31 3.47
C PHE A 354 -21.56 6.64 3.08
N LEU A 355 -20.91 7.30 4.04
CA LEU A 355 -20.23 8.56 3.81
C LEU A 355 -19.08 8.43 2.80
N LEU A 356 -18.33 7.32 2.84
CA LEU A 356 -17.29 7.03 1.86
C LEU A 356 -17.88 6.87 0.46
N HIS A 357 -18.91 6.05 0.29
CA HIS A 357 -19.54 5.80 -1.01
C HIS A 357 -20.12 7.09 -1.61
N VAL A 358 -20.79 7.92 -0.81
CA VAL A 358 -21.31 9.21 -1.26
C VAL A 358 -20.21 10.15 -1.69
N THR A 359 -19.22 10.37 -0.82
CA THR A 359 -18.12 11.32 -1.12
C THR A 359 -17.22 10.85 -2.25
N PHE A 360 -16.96 9.55 -2.35
CA PHE A 360 -16.24 8.95 -3.47
C PHE A 360 -17.00 9.14 -4.79
N SER A 361 -18.30 8.88 -4.80
CA SER A 361 -19.15 9.06 -5.98
C SER A 361 -19.21 10.51 -6.45
N ILE A 362 -19.33 11.47 -5.51
CA ILE A 362 -19.23 12.90 -5.81
C ILE A 362 -17.83 13.22 -6.38
N GLY A 363 -16.79 12.63 -5.81
CA GLY A 363 -15.42 12.77 -6.30
C GLY A 363 -15.22 12.25 -7.72
N LEU A 364 -15.82 11.09 -8.06
CA LEU A 364 -15.82 10.55 -9.43
C LEU A 364 -16.44 11.53 -10.42
N LEU A 365 -17.61 12.07 -10.10
CA LEU A 365 -18.30 13.05 -10.96
C LEU A 365 -17.48 14.33 -11.11
N ASP A 366 -16.96 14.85 -10.02
CA ASP A 366 -16.10 16.03 -10.00
C ASP A 366 -14.82 15.82 -10.83
N GLY A 367 -14.19 14.63 -10.72
CA GLY A 367 -13.03 14.23 -11.53
C GLY A 367 -13.34 14.08 -13.03
N LEU A 368 -14.59 13.77 -13.38
CA LEU A 368 -15.03 13.73 -14.78
C LEU A 368 -15.13 15.15 -15.38
N ILE A 369 -15.67 16.09 -14.62
CA ILE A 369 -16.00 17.43 -15.11
C ILE A 369 -14.81 18.40 -14.98
N ARG A 370 -14.16 18.46 -13.81
CA ARG A 370 -13.09 19.42 -13.54
C ARG A 370 -11.72 18.89 -14.01
N LYS A 371 -10.91 19.79 -14.53
CA LYS A 371 -9.48 19.54 -14.77
C LYS A 371 -8.75 19.39 -13.43
N GLY A 372 -7.78 18.48 -13.34
CA GLY A 372 -6.86 18.44 -12.19
C GLY A 372 -6.08 19.76 -12.12
N ARG A 373 -5.91 20.32 -10.91
CA ARG A 373 -5.03 21.48 -10.73
C ARG A 373 -3.58 21.04 -10.88
N ALA A 374 -2.76 21.87 -11.53
CA ALA A 374 -1.33 21.65 -11.52
C ALA A 374 -0.79 21.70 -10.07
N PRO A 375 0.32 20.98 -9.76
CA PRO A 375 0.89 20.99 -8.41
C PRO A 375 1.10 22.38 -7.86
N LYS A 376 1.67 23.31 -8.64
CA LYS A 376 1.89 24.72 -8.30
C LYS A 376 0.63 25.52 -7.93
N ASP A 377 -0.55 25.07 -8.37
CA ASP A 377 -1.81 25.77 -8.14
C ASP A 377 -2.52 25.30 -6.83
N ARG A 378 -1.86 24.48 -6.02
CA ARG A 378 -2.44 23.86 -4.81
C ARG A 378 -1.87 24.37 -3.51
N VAL A 379 -1.01 25.35 -3.57
CA VAL A 379 -0.31 25.93 -2.41
C VAL A 379 -1.21 26.87 -1.61
N ASN A 380 -2.50 26.99 -1.96
CA ASN A 380 -3.49 27.84 -1.25
C ASN A 380 -4.64 27.00 -0.70
#